data_fef702c32accef20ebb08c53a8856b19
#
_entry.id   fef702c32accef20ebb08c53a8856b19
#
_cell.length_a   1.000
_cell.length_b   1.000
_cell.length_c   1.000
_cell.angle_alpha   90.00
_cell.angle_beta   90.00
_cell.angle_gamma   90.00
#
_symmetry.space_group_name_H-M   'P 1'
#
loop_
_entity.id
_entity.type
_entity.pdbx_description
1 polymer ?
#
loop_
_entity_poly.entity_id
_entity_poly.type
_entity_poly.pdbx_seq_one_letter_code
_entity_poly.pdbx_strand_id
1 'polypeptide(L)'
;MKDILFVERLKLKRTKMWLIYIIGPLLGVLLAYINFFKNYDLFMSPGDNAWVEAWTQVALFMGPFVLPILVGVYAAFICRGEHVGGGWKQLLALPISHSSIFLGKFLTIIRMIVITMLILMVLFISFGYLVGMEGELPAITLLGYMVRGILACLPLVVLQLIVSIRSKTFGIPLAVTIVFTLPAIIVASTSLGQFYPWTQPMLAMSPEDESPIQSYLLFYTLLIVTFSVLLVYGLRNFAKRDIT
;
A
#
# COMPACT_ATOMS: atom_id res chain seq x y z
N MET A 1 -9.21 21.00 -6.63
CA MET A 1 -8.82 19.59 -6.52
C MET A 1 -8.35 18.99 -7.85
N LYS A 2 -9.12 19.12 -8.92
CA LYS A 2 -8.75 18.59 -10.26
C LYS A 2 -7.38 19.11 -10.73
N ASP A 3 -7.13 20.40 -10.60
CA ASP A 3 -5.88 21.03 -11.04
C ASP A 3 -4.66 20.52 -10.25
N ILE A 4 -4.81 20.31 -8.94
CA ILE A 4 -3.74 19.74 -8.11
C ILE A 4 -3.40 18.32 -8.58
N LEU A 5 -4.40 17.47 -8.79
CA LEU A 5 -4.20 16.11 -9.27
C LEU A 5 -3.58 16.10 -10.68
N PHE A 6 -3.96 17.05 -11.53
CA PHE A 6 -3.36 17.21 -12.86
C PHE A 6 -1.88 17.57 -12.78
N VAL A 7 -1.53 18.53 -11.92
CA VAL A 7 -0.12 18.95 -11.70
C VAL A 7 0.71 17.79 -11.14
N GLU A 8 0.21 17.07 -10.11
CA GLU A 8 0.89 15.90 -9.57
C GLU A 8 1.10 14.81 -10.64
N ARG A 9 0.09 14.58 -11.52
CA ARG A 9 0.23 13.67 -12.66
C ARG A 9 1.32 14.11 -13.64
N LEU A 10 1.42 15.39 -13.94
CA LEU A 10 2.46 15.91 -14.85
C LEU A 10 3.86 15.72 -14.26
N LYS A 11 4.02 15.92 -12.94
CA LYS A 11 5.29 15.66 -12.25
C LYS A 11 5.71 14.19 -12.38
N LEU A 12 4.77 13.26 -12.23
CA LEU A 12 5.02 11.82 -12.36
C LEU A 12 5.36 11.39 -13.79
N LYS A 13 4.76 12.01 -14.81
CA LYS A 13 4.96 11.63 -16.23
C LYS A 13 6.42 11.71 -16.69
N ARG A 14 7.22 12.61 -16.09
CA ARG A 14 8.64 12.79 -16.42
C ARG A 14 9.59 11.88 -15.63
N THR A 15 9.05 10.95 -14.87
CA THR A 15 9.82 10.07 -13.99
C THR A 15 9.74 8.62 -14.44
N LYS A 16 10.70 7.81 -13.99
CA LYS A 16 10.69 6.36 -14.24
C LYS A 16 9.83 5.58 -13.22
N MET A 17 8.80 6.21 -12.64
CA MET A 17 7.93 5.58 -11.64
C MET A 17 7.20 4.34 -12.17
N TRP A 18 6.96 4.26 -13.48
CA TRP A 18 6.38 3.08 -14.11
C TRP A 18 7.16 1.78 -13.84
N LEU A 19 8.50 1.87 -13.68
CA LEU A 19 9.32 0.72 -13.30
C LEU A 19 8.93 0.19 -11.91
N ILE A 20 8.67 1.09 -10.96
CA ILE A 20 8.31 0.72 -9.59
C ILE A 20 6.93 0.06 -9.54
N TYR A 21 5.99 0.52 -10.39
CA TYR A 21 4.65 -0.10 -10.52
C TYR A 21 4.72 -1.54 -11.00
N ILE A 22 5.76 -1.92 -11.77
CA ILE A 22 5.93 -3.27 -12.31
C ILE A 22 6.83 -4.11 -11.41
N ILE A 23 7.99 -3.59 -11.00
CA ILE A 23 9.01 -4.36 -10.26
C ILE A 23 8.47 -4.82 -8.90
N GLY A 24 7.78 -3.96 -8.16
CA GLY A 24 7.24 -4.32 -6.85
C GLY A 24 6.25 -5.49 -6.92
N PRO A 25 5.15 -5.38 -7.69
CA PRO A 25 4.22 -6.49 -7.89
C PRO A 25 4.85 -7.74 -8.49
N LEU A 26 5.76 -7.58 -9.46
CA LEU A 26 6.46 -8.71 -10.08
C LEU A 26 7.25 -9.52 -9.04
N LEU A 27 8.00 -8.84 -8.17
CA LEU A 27 8.72 -9.52 -7.08
C LEU A 27 7.74 -10.22 -6.14
N GLY A 28 6.64 -9.57 -5.75
CA GLY A 28 5.63 -10.17 -4.88
C GLY A 28 5.01 -11.43 -5.49
N VAL A 29 4.62 -11.37 -6.76
CA VAL A 29 4.02 -12.51 -7.48
C VAL A 29 5.03 -13.64 -7.65
N LEU A 30 6.25 -13.34 -8.06
CA LEU A 30 7.29 -14.36 -8.23
C LEU A 30 7.60 -15.09 -6.92
N LEU A 31 7.78 -14.35 -5.82
CA LEU A 31 8.01 -14.95 -4.51
C LEU A 31 6.82 -15.79 -4.06
N ALA A 32 5.60 -15.31 -4.28
CA ALA A 32 4.37 -16.03 -3.96
C ALA A 32 4.29 -17.37 -4.71
N TYR A 33 4.46 -17.37 -6.02
CA TYR A 33 4.41 -18.59 -6.82
C TYR A 33 5.54 -19.56 -6.50
N ILE A 34 6.78 -19.05 -6.32
CA ILE A 34 7.92 -19.90 -5.90
C ILE A 34 7.61 -20.58 -4.57
N ASN A 35 7.08 -19.85 -3.58
CA ASN A 35 6.74 -20.42 -2.29
C ASN A 35 5.58 -21.42 -2.39
N PHE A 36 4.54 -21.08 -3.14
CA PHE A 36 3.37 -21.93 -3.35
C PHE A 36 3.76 -23.28 -3.97
N PHE A 37 4.46 -23.27 -5.12
CA PHE A 37 4.83 -24.51 -5.79
C PHE A 37 5.88 -25.32 -5.05
N LYS A 38 6.80 -24.65 -4.33
CA LYS A 38 7.81 -25.36 -3.51
C LYS A 38 7.17 -26.12 -2.34
N ASN A 39 6.05 -25.63 -1.82
CA ASN A 39 5.37 -26.18 -0.66
C ASN A 39 3.91 -26.57 -1.02
N TYR A 40 3.69 -27.03 -2.25
CA TYR A 40 2.36 -27.31 -2.79
C TYR A 40 1.55 -28.27 -1.89
N ASP A 41 2.16 -29.38 -1.48
CA ASP A 41 1.52 -30.38 -0.61
C ASP A 41 1.17 -29.85 0.79
N LEU A 42 1.81 -28.75 1.23
CA LEU A 42 1.49 -28.11 2.50
C LEU A 42 0.28 -27.18 2.39
N PHE A 43 0.11 -26.53 1.24
CA PHE A 43 -0.94 -25.53 1.03
C PHE A 43 -2.21 -26.10 0.41
N MET A 44 -2.13 -27.26 -0.27
CA MET A 44 -3.27 -27.86 -0.96
C MET A 44 -3.85 -29.03 -0.20
N SER A 45 -5.13 -28.93 0.14
CA SER A 45 -5.95 -30.04 0.66
C SER A 45 -7.02 -30.43 -0.36
N PRO A 46 -7.60 -31.65 -0.25
CA PRO A 46 -8.66 -32.06 -1.16
C PRO A 46 -9.87 -31.10 -1.11
N GLY A 47 -10.17 -30.48 -2.24
CA GLY A 47 -11.28 -29.53 -2.38
C GLY A 47 -10.88 -28.06 -2.37
N ASP A 48 -9.62 -27.74 -2.08
CA ASP A 48 -9.14 -26.36 -2.09
C ASP A 48 -9.00 -25.80 -3.52
N ASN A 49 -9.10 -24.49 -3.65
CA ASN A 49 -8.90 -23.81 -4.92
C ASN A 49 -7.46 -23.26 -5.00
N ALA A 50 -6.66 -23.80 -5.91
CA ALA A 50 -5.26 -23.45 -6.07
C ALA A 50 -5.01 -21.91 -6.26
N TRP A 51 -5.95 -21.20 -6.88
CA TRP A 51 -5.84 -19.74 -7.03
C TRP A 51 -5.98 -19.00 -5.70
N VAL A 52 -6.85 -19.47 -4.81
CA VAL A 52 -7.03 -18.87 -3.49
C VAL A 52 -5.78 -19.14 -2.64
N GLU A 53 -5.31 -20.40 -2.64
CA GLU A 53 -4.11 -20.79 -1.89
C GLU A 53 -2.84 -20.06 -2.39
N ALA A 54 -2.68 -19.93 -3.69
CA ALA A 54 -1.58 -19.11 -4.24
C ALA A 54 -1.72 -17.62 -3.86
N TRP A 55 -2.95 -17.10 -3.73
CA TRP A 55 -3.19 -15.74 -3.30
C TRP A 55 -2.82 -15.50 -1.84
N THR A 56 -2.94 -16.49 -0.95
CA THR A 56 -2.45 -16.38 0.44
C THR A 56 -0.97 -16.05 0.46
N GLN A 57 -0.20 -16.64 -0.46
CA GLN A 57 1.23 -16.36 -0.60
C GLN A 57 1.46 -14.93 -1.14
N VAL A 58 0.59 -14.43 -2.03
CA VAL A 58 0.63 -13.02 -2.44
C VAL A 58 0.36 -12.12 -1.23
N ALA A 59 -0.65 -12.40 -0.42
CA ALA A 59 -0.93 -11.65 0.80
C ALA A 59 0.26 -11.65 1.77
N LEU A 60 0.94 -12.80 1.91
CA LEU A 60 2.11 -12.98 2.77
C LEU A 60 3.32 -12.11 2.33
N PHE A 61 3.62 -12.02 1.04
CA PHE A 61 4.79 -11.26 0.57
C PHE A 61 4.46 -9.81 0.24
N MET A 62 3.31 -9.55 -0.41
CA MET A 62 2.91 -8.19 -0.75
C MET A 62 2.46 -7.38 0.46
N GLY A 63 1.64 -7.99 1.33
CA GLY A 63 0.97 -7.28 2.42
C GLY A 63 1.91 -6.63 3.42
N PRO A 64 2.77 -7.38 4.13
CA PRO A 64 3.62 -6.85 5.17
C PRO A 64 4.92 -6.24 4.66
N PHE A 65 5.39 -6.58 3.44
CA PHE A 65 6.68 -6.14 2.93
C PHE A 65 6.56 -5.17 1.75
N VAL A 66 6.10 -5.65 0.60
CA VAL A 66 6.20 -4.90 -0.65
C VAL A 66 5.28 -3.67 -0.63
N LEU A 67 4.02 -3.81 -0.23
CA LEU A 67 3.07 -2.70 -0.19
C LEU A 67 3.49 -1.59 0.76
N PRO A 68 3.86 -1.84 2.04
CA PRO A 68 4.33 -0.79 2.92
C PRO A 68 5.56 -0.07 2.39
N ILE A 69 6.53 -0.80 1.83
CA ILE A 69 7.72 -0.20 1.22
C ILE A 69 7.33 0.69 0.04
N LEU A 70 6.44 0.23 -0.85
CA LEU A 70 5.96 1.02 -1.97
C LEU A 70 5.21 2.27 -1.52
N VAL A 71 4.37 2.19 -0.47
CA VAL A 71 3.71 3.36 0.12
C VAL A 71 4.73 4.39 0.60
N GLY A 72 5.78 3.95 1.30
CA GLY A 72 6.87 4.82 1.74
C GLY A 72 7.62 5.46 0.57
N VAL A 73 7.96 4.68 -0.44
CA VAL A 73 8.62 5.16 -1.68
C VAL A 73 7.75 6.19 -2.39
N TYR A 74 6.45 5.92 -2.57
CA TYR A 74 5.53 6.83 -3.24
C TYR A 74 5.36 8.15 -2.47
N ALA A 75 5.18 8.09 -1.15
CA ALA A 75 5.06 9.27 -0.32
C ALA A 75 6.34 10.12 -0.33
N ALA A 76 7.51 9.48 -0.17
CA ALA A 76 8.80 10.15 -0.24
C ALA A 76 9.04 10.79 -1.61
N PHE A 77 8.69 10.09 -2.69
CA PHE A 77 8.88 10.58 -4.05
C PHE A 77 8.03 11.81 -4.36
N ILE A 78 6.74 11.78 -4.00
CA ILE A 78 5.80 12.88 -4.23
C ILE A 78 6.19 14.13 -3.43
N CYS A 79 6.78 13.96 -2.23
CA CYS A 79 7.21 15.08 -1.41
C CYS A 79 8.60 15.62 -1.78
N ARG A 80 9.47 14.77 -2.37
CA ARG A 80 10.85 15.15 -2.71
C ARG A 80 10.94 16.39 -3.60
N GLY A 81 10.08 16.47 -4.62
CA GLY A 81 10.08 17.60 -5.54
C GLY A 81 9.85 18.94 -4.87
N GLU A 82 9.06 18.94 -3.78
CA GLU A 82 8.76 20.16 -3.02
C GLU A 82 9.86 20.53 -2.02
N HIS A 83 10.72 19.59 -1.63
CA HIS A 83 11.86 19.87 -0.77
C HIS A 83 13.05 20.45 -1.54
N VAL A 84 13.10 20.25 -2.86
CA VAL A 84 14.18 20.75 -3.71
C VAL A 84 13.82 22.12 -4.27
N GLY A 85 14.76 23.07 -4.25
CA GLY A 85 14.59 24.36 -4.90
C GLY A 85 13.49 25.27 -4.33
N GLY A 86 13.06 25.05 -3.08
CA GLY A 86 12.02 25.87 -2.45
C GLY A 86 10.60 25.59 -2.96
N GLY A 87 10.35 24.40 -3.53
CA GLY A 87 9.05 24.01 -4.06
C GLY A 87 7.90 24.17 -3.08
N TRP A 88 8.13 23.86 -1.77
CA TRP A 88 7.11 24.11 -0.73
C TRP A 88 6.73 25.59 -0.63
N LYS A 89 7.71 26.53 -0.67
CA LYS A 89 7.42 27.97 -0.62
C LYS A 89 6.58 28.41 -1.81
N GLN A 90 6.91 27.91 -3.01
CA GLN A 90 6.15 28.22 -4.22
C GLN A 90 4.73 27.64 -4.16
N LEU A 91 4.58 26.37 -3.74
CA LEU A 91 3.29 25.68 -3.69
C LEU A 91 2.35 26.34 -2.67
N LEU A 92 2.87 26.77 -1.53
CA LEU A 92 2.07 27.35 -0.45
C LEU A 92 1.81 28.85 -0.63
N ALA A 93 2.52 29.52 -1.56
CA ALA A 93 2.23 30.89 -2.00
C ALA A 93 1.04 30.95 -2.99
N LEU A 94 0.62 29.81 -3.56
CA LEU A 94 -0.55 29.78 -4.44
C LEU A 94 -1.85 29.99 -3.65
N PRO A 95 -2.90 30.58 -4.26
CA PRO A 95 -4.20 30.79 -3.63
C PRO A 95 -5.00 29.46 -3.53
N ILE A 96 -4.39 28.44 -2.93
CA ILE A 96 -4.94 27.09 -2.75
C ILE A 96 -4.86 26.74 -1.27
N SER A 97 -5.94 26.15 -0.72
CA SER A 97 -5.93 25.74 0.68
C SER A 97 -4.88 24.65 0.94
N HIS A 98 -4.18 24.74 2.06
CA HIS A 98 -3.22 23.73 2.52
C HIS A 98 -3.84 22.32 2.57
N SER A 99 -5.09 22.23 3.03
CA SER A 99 -5.84 20.96 3.04
C SER A 99 -5.99 20.35 1.65
N SER A 100 -6.23 21.19 0.63
CA SER A 100 -6.35 20.70 -0.75
C SER A 100 -5.01 20.17 -1.29
N ILE A 101 -3.89 20.79 -0.90
CA ILE A 101 -2.55 20.30 -1.26
C ILE A 101 -2.28 18.93 -0.61
N PHE A 102 -2.54 18.82 0.70
CA PHE A 102 -2.36 17.55 1.43
C PHE A 102 -3.22 16.42 0.83
N LEU A 103 -4.52 16.69 0.63
CA LEU A 103 -5.44 15.72 0.03
C LEU A 103 -5.07 15.38 -1.42
N GLY A 104 -4.58 16.33 -2.19
CA GLY A 104 -4.10 16.07 -3.56
C GLY A 104 -2.94 15.09 -3.59
N LYS A 105 -1.95 15.27 -2.68
CA LYS A 105 -0.82 14.33 -2.54
C LYS A 105 -1.30 12.96 -2.03
N PHE A 106 -2.16 12.92 -1.02
CA PHE A 106 -2.78 11.69 -0.51
C PHE A 106 -3.48 10.90 -1.62
N LEU A 107 -4.39 11.55 -2.37
CA LEU A 107 -5.11 10.91 -3.48
C LEU A 107 -4.19 10.45 -4.60
N THR A 108 -3.09 11.17 -4.83
CA THR A 108 -2.09 10.76 -5.82
C THR A 108 -1.38 9.47 -5.40
N ILE A 109 -1.03 9.33 -4.11
CA ILE A 109 -0.44 8.08 -3.58
C ILE A 109 -1.45 6.93 -3.68
N ILE A 110 -2.71 7.15 -3.31
CA ILE A 110 -3.78 6.14 -3.45
C ILE A 110 -3.90 5.68 -4.90
N ARG A 111 -3.90 6.61 -5.85
CA ARG A 111 -3.93 6.26 -7.28
C ARG A 111 -2.72 5.41 -7.68
N MET A 112 -1.52 5.70 -7.15
CA MET A 112 -0.33 4.90 -7.42
C MET A 112 -0.48 3.47 -6.87
N ILE A 113 -1.03 3.32 -5.66
CA ILE A 113 -1.32 2.00 -5.06
C ILE A 113 -2.36 1.25 -5.89
N VAL A 114 -3.43 1.90 -6.32
CA VAL A 114 -4.45 1.26 -7.18
C VAL A 114 -3.83 0.73 -8.47
N ILE A 115 -2.99 1.52 -9.14
CA ILE A 115 -2.27 1.08 -10.36
C ILE A 115 -1.38 -0.12 -10.04
N THR A 116 -0.63 -0.08 -8.94
CA THR A 116 0.23 -1.17 -8.49
C THR A 116 -0.56 -2.46 -8.25
N MET A 117 -1.71 -2.36 -7.59
CA MET A 117 -2.57 -3.51 -7.28
C MET A 117 -3.27 -4.07 -8.53
N LEU A 118 -3.62 -3.23 -9.49
CA LEU A 118 -4.12 -3.69 -10.79
C LEU A 118 -3.04 -4.44 -11.58
N ILE A 119 -1.81 -3.94 -11.59
CA ILE A 119 -0.68 -4.64 -12.22
C ILE A 119 -0.40 -5.96 -11.49
N LEU A 120 -0.45 -5.97 -10.16
CA LEU A 120 -0.33 -7.19 -9.35
C LEU A 120 -1.34 -8.24 -9.80
N MET A 121 -2.62 -7.86 -9.91
CA MET A 121 -3.69 -8.76 -10.31
C MET A 121 -3.46 -9.32 -11.73
N VAL A 122 -3.09 -8.46 -12.68
CA VAL A 122 -2.77 -8.88 -14.05
C VAL A 122 -1.60 -9.86 -14.06
N LEU A 123 -0.52 -9.56 -13.34
CA LEU A 123 0.64 -10.44 -13.25
C LEU A 123 0.27 -11.77 -12.58
N PHE A 124 -0.45 -11.74 -11.47
CA PHE A 124 -0.89 -12.94 -10.76
C PHE A 124 -1.69 -13.87 -11.67
N ILE A 125 -2.72 -13.34 -12.32
CA ILE A 125 -3.58 -14.14 -13.22
C ILE A 125 -2.75 -14.64 -14.42
N SER A 126 -1.93 -13.80 -15.04
CA SER A 126 -1.12 -14.19 -16.20
C SER A 126 -0.13 -15.31 -15.87
N PHE A 127 0.58 -15.19 -14.75
CA PHE A 127 1.49 -16.24 -14.30
C PHE A 127 0.76 -17.52 -13.93
N GLY A 128 -0.41 -17.45 -13.28
CA GLY A 128 -1.20 -18.63 -12.95
C GLY A 128 -1.60 -19.44 -14.18
N TYR A 129 -2.05 -18.77 -15.23
CA TYR A 129 -2.34 -19.45 -16.51
C TYR A 129 -1.07 -19.99 -17.19
N LEU A 130 0.04 -19.27 -17.14
CA LEU A 130 1.32 -19.72 -17.71
C LEU A 130 1.86 -21.00 -17.05
N VAL A 131 1.67 -21.15 -15.73
CA VAL A 131 2.10 -22.35 -14.99
C VAL A 131 1.06 -23.46 -14.95
N GLY A 132 -0.11 -23.27 -15.61
CA GLY A 132 -1.18 -24.27 -15.66
C GLY A 132 -1.91 -24.45 -14.33
N MET A 133 -2.19 -23.34 -13.61
CA MET A 133 -2.93 -23.40 -12.35
C MET A 133 -4.27 -24.11 -12.52
N GLU A 134 -4.54 -25.06 -11.67
CA GLU A 134 -5.78 -25.86 -11.70
C GLU A 134 -6.96 -25.14 -11.03
N GLY A 135 -8.18 -25.51 -11.43
CA GLY A 135 -9.43 -24.98 -10.89
C GLY A 135 -9.94 -23.71 -11.56
N GLU A 136 -11.12 -23.28 -11.18
CA GLU A 136 -11.74 -22.07 -11.69
C GLU A 136 -11.15 -20.82 -11.02
N LEU A 137 -10.86 -19.77 -11.82
CA LEU A 137 -10.38 -18.49 -11.30
C LEU A 137 -11.50 -17.77 -10.54
N PRO A 138 -11.39 -17.58 -9.21
CA PRO A 138 -12.39 -16.89 -8.42
C PRO A 138 -12.21 -15.36 -8.51
N ALA A 139 -12.40 -14.78 -9.70
CA ALA A 139 -12.06 -13.41 -10.01
C ALA A 139 -12.70 -12.38 -9.07
N ILE A 140 -13.98 -12.58 -8.69
CA ILE A 140 -14.71 -11.67 -7.80
C ILE A 140 -14.11 -11.70 -6.38
N THR A 141 -13.77 -12.88 -5.88
CA THR A 141 -13.14 -13.08 -4.56
C THR A 141 -11.78 -12.41 -4.51
N LEU A 142 -10.93 -12.65 -5.51
CA LEU A 142 -9.60 -12.05 -5.62
C LEU A 142 -9.66 -10.52 -5.74
N LEU A 143 -10.64 -10.02 -6.52
CA LEU A 143 -10.89 -8.57 -6.60
C LEU A 143 -11.30 -8.01 -5.23
N GLY A 144 -12.12 -8.73 -4.47
CA GLY A 144 -12.49 -8.38 -3.10
C GLY A 144 -11.28 -8.26 -2.19
N TYR A 145 -10.37 -9.23 -2.21
CA TYR A 145 -9.12 -9.21 -1.45
C TYR A 145 -8.23 -8.03 -1.84
N MET A 146 -8.11 -7.76 -3.14
CA MET A 146 -7.37 -6.61 -3.64
C MET A 146 -7.94 -5.28 -3.13
N VAL A 147 -9.25 -5.08 -3.19
CA VAL A 147 -9.93 -3.87 -2.72
C VAL A 147 -9.75 -3.70 -1.22
N ARG A 148 -9.92 -4.77 -0.44
CA ARG A 148 -9.67 -4.76 1.02
C ARG A 148 -8.23 -4.34 1.33
N GLY A 149 -7.24 -4.86 0.60
CA GLY A 149 -5.83 -4.47 0.75
C GLY A 149 -5.57 -2.99 0.46
N ILE A 150 -6.20 -2.43 -0.59
CA ILE A 150 -6.11 -0.99 -0.91
C ILE A 150 -6.67 -0.15 0.24
N LEU A 151 -7.84 -0.52 0.76
CA LEU A 151 -8.47 0.18 1.89
C LEU A 151 -7.60 0.11 3.15
N ALA A 152 -7.00 -1.04 3.42
CA ALA A 152 -6.11 -1.24 4.56
C ALA A 152 -4.80 -0.43 4.46
N CYS A 153 -4.39 0.01 3.27
CA CYS A 153 -3.26 0.91 3.10
C CYS A 153 -3.56 2.37 3.52
N LEU A 154 -4.82 2.79 3.67
CA LEU A 154 -5.17 4.20 3.90
C LEU A 154 -4.49 4.82 5.13
N PRO A 155 -4.49 4.20 6.33
CA PRO A 155 -3.79 4.75 7.49
C PRO A 155 -2.29 4.89 7.25
N LEU A 156 -1.68 3.88 6.63
CA LEU A 156 -0.26 3.84 6.32
C LEU A 156 0.13 4.95 5.33
N VAL A 157 -0.69 5.21 4.32
CA VAL A 157 -0.47 6.30 3.35
C VAL A 157 -0.45 7.65 4.04
N VAL A 158 -1.41 7.92 4.93
CA VAL A 158 -1.44 9.20 5.67
C VAL A 158 -0.23 9.34 6.56
N LEU A 159 0.14 8.28 7.28
CA LEU A 159 1.32 8.27 8.16
C LEU A 159 2.59 8.56 7.37
N GLN A 160 2.82 7.84 6.26
CA GLN A 160 3.99 8.02 5.42
C GLN A 160 4.02 9.39 4.73
N LEU A 161 2.86 9.92 4.35
CA LEU A 161 2.76 11.28 3.82
C LEU A 161 3.16 12.33 4.87
N ILE A 162 2.72 12.20 6.13
CA ILE A 162 3.11 13.08 7.22
C ILE A 162 4.62 13.05 7.44
N VAL A 163 5.21 11.86 7.48
CA VAL A 163 6.66 11.67 7.62
C VAL A 163 7.41 12.32 6.45
N SER A 164 6.95 12.08 5.22
CA SER A 164 7.58 12.57 3.99
C SER A 164 7.51 14.08 3.84
N ILE A 165 6.42 14.71 4.26
CA ILE A 165 6.28 16.17 4.30
C ILE A 165 7.29 16.80 5.28
N ARG A 166 7.57 16.14 6.40
CA ARG A 166 8.49 16.63 7.43
C ARG A 166 9.97 16.41 7.10
N SER A 167 10.26 15.42 6.27
CA SER A 167 11.63 14.98 6.01
C SER A 167 12.20 15.64 4.77
N LYS A 168 13.30 16.39 4.93
CA LYS A 168 14.00 17.05 3.82
C LYS A 168 14.71 16.06 2.88
N THR A 169 14.96 14.84 3.34
CA THR A 169 15.68 13.81 2.58
C THR A 169 14.74 12.65 2.22
N PHE A 170 14.97 12.05 1.07
CA PHE A 170 14.25 10.84 0.64
C PHE A 170 14.50 9.64 1.56
N GLY A 171 15.68 9.56 2.17
CA GLY A 171 16.09 8.42 2.99
C GLY A 171 15.32 8.25 4.29
N ILE A 172 14.91 9.33 4.95
CA ILE A 172 14.23 9.26 6.25
C ILE A 172 12.85 8.57 6.16
N PRO A 173 11.93 8.95 5.27
CA PRO A 173 10.67 8.22 5.11
C PRO A 173 10.87 6.76 4.74
N LEU A 174 11.86 6.46 3.89
CA LEU A 174 12.17 5.10 3.51
C LEU A 174 12.73 4.28 4.67
N ALA A 175 13.65 4.86 5.47
CA ALA A 175 14.18 4.21 6.67
C ALA A 175 13.07 3.90 7.69
N VAL A 176 12.17 4.87 7.94
CA VAL A 176 10.98 4.64 8.79
C VAL A 176 10.15 3.48 8.26
N THR A 177 9.86 3.46 6.96
CA THR A 177 9.11 2.36 6.37
C THR A 177 9.79 1.01 6.59
N ILE A 178 11.09 0.89 6.28
CA ILE A 178 11.84 -0.38 6.39
C ILE A 178 11.88 -0.86 7.85
N VAL A 179 12.22 0.03 8.78
CA VAL A 179 12.33 -0.32 10.22
C VAL A 179 11.00 -0.87 10.75
N PHE A 180 9.86 -0.25 10.41
CA PHE A 180 8.56 -0.72 10.86
C PHE A 180 7.99 -1.89 10.03
N THR A 181 8.51 -2.13 8.83
CA THR A 181 8.15 -3.30 8.01
C THR A 181 8.78 -4.59 8.54
N LEU A 182 10.02 -4.53 9.07
CA LEU A 182 10.74 -5.72 9.53
C LEU A 182 9.97 -6.57 10.58
N PRO A 183 9.39 -6.00 11.65
CA PRO A 183 8.65 -6.78 12.63
C PRO A 183 7.23 -7.16 12.16
N ALA A 184 6.77 -6.66 11.02
CA ALA A 184 5.37 -6.79 10.60
C ALA A 184 4.89 -8.24 10.54
N ILE A 185 5.70 -9.17 10.02
CA ILE A 185 5.28 -10.58 9.88
C ILE A 185 5.11 -11.25 11.26
N ILE A 186 5.98 -10.92 12.21
CA ILE A 186 5.90 -11.47 13.58
C ILE A 186 4.69 -10.86 14.29
N VAL A 187 4.47 -9.56 14.12
CA VAL A 187 3.32 -8.87 14.72
C VAL A 187 2.00 -9.35 14.10
N ALA A 188 1.99 -9.64 12.79
CA ALA A 188 0.81 -10.14 12.09
C ALA A 188 0.29 -11.47 12.67
N SER A 189 1.16 -12.35 13.12
CA SER A 189 0.79 -13.64 13.74
C SER A 189 0.27 -13.51 15.17
N THR A 190 0.22 -12.30 15.72
CA THR A 190 -0.30 -12.03 17.07
C THR A 190 -1.65 -11.33 17.02
N SER A 191 -2.40 -11.34 18.13
CA SER A 191 -3.64 -10.56 18.28
C SER A 191 -3.42 -9.04 18.15
N LEU A 192 -2.19 -8.55 18.30
CA LEU A 192 -1.81 -7.15 18.13
C LEU A 192 -1.66 -6.75 16.65
N GLY A 193 -1.59 -7.71 15.72
CA GLY A 193 -1.43 -7.45 14.30
C GLY A 193 -2.49 -6.50 13.73
N GLN A 194 -3.75 -6.64 14.16
CA GLN A 194 -4.83 -5.77 13.68
C GLN A 194 -4.65 -4.28 14.04
N PHE A 195 -3.86 -3.95 15.06
CA PHE A 195 -3.59 -2.57 15.49
C PHE A 195 -2.36 -1.96 14.80
N TYR A 196 -1.58 -2.76 14.08
CA TYR A 196 -0.32 -2.34 13.50
C TYR A 196 -0.50 -1.98 12.01
N PRO A 197 -0.34 -0.71 11.58
CA PRO A 197 -0.64 -0.29 10.21
C PRO A 197 0.14 -1.04 9.12
N TRP A 198 1.33 -1.54 9.42
CA TRP A 198 2.16 -2.28 8.45
C TRP A 198 1.68 -3.71 8.20
N THR A 199 0.87 -4.29 9.10
CA THR A 199 0.29 -5.63 8.93
C THR A 199 -1.11 -5.58 8.32
N GLN A 200 -1.82 -4.45 8.47
CA GLN A 200 -3.21 -4.32 8.04
C GLN A 200 -3.44 -4.70 6.57
N PRO A 201 -2.56 -4.33 5.60
CA PRO A 201 -2.73 -4.77 4.21
C PRO A 201 -2.67 -6.30 4.05
N MET A 202 -1.76 -6.99 4.74
CA MET A 202 -1.68 -8.45 4.73
C MET A 202 -2.98 -9.06 5.25
N LEU A 203 -3.38 -8.66 6.46
CA LEU A 203 -4.58 -9.20 7.11
C LEU A 203 -5.84 -8.99 6.26
N ALA A 204 -5.96 -7.82 5.63
CA ALA A 204 -7.12 -7.52 4.78
C ALA A 204 -7.12 -8.27 3.44
N MET A 205 -5.95 -8.65 2.92
CA MET A 205 -5.80 -9.41 1.67
C MET A 205 -5.92 -10.91 1.85
N SER A 206 -5.75 -11.41 3.07
CA SER A 206 -5.86 -12.84 3.38
C SER A 206 -7.31 -13.32 3.30
N PRO A 207 -7.55 -14.58 2.89
CA PRO A 207 -8.82 -15.26 3.02
C PRO A 207 -9.30 -15.27 4.48
N GLU A 208 -10.61 -15.44 4.68
CA GLU A 208 -11.20 -15.30 6.01
C GLU A 208 -10.83 -16.43 6.97
N ASP A 209 -10.70 -17.61 6.45
CA ASP A 209 -10.31 -18.85 7.14
C ASP A 209 -8.83 -18.87 7.55
N GLU A 210 -7.96 -18.17 6.83
CA GLU A 210 -6.53 -18.07 7.14
C GLU A 210 -6.13 -16.80 7.89
N SER A 211 -7.06 -15.86 8.05
CA SER A 211 -6.76 -14.59 8.67
C SER A 211 -6.81 -14.68 10.20
N PRO A 212 -5.80 -14.18 10.95
CA PRO A 212 -5.84 -14.12 12.41
C PRO A 212 -6.81 -13.05 12.94
N ILE A 213 -7.64 -12.47 12.10
CA ILE A 213 -8.64 -11.47 12.49
C ILE A 213 -9.77 -12.16 13.25
N GLN A 214 -9.89 -11.86 14.56
CA GLN A 214 -10.96 -12.41 15.39
C GLN A 214 -12.34 -11.79 15.07
N SER A 215 -12.37 -10.53 14.68
CA SER A 215 -13.60 -9.80 14.36
C SER A 215 -13.33 -8.79 13.24
N TYR A 216 -13.91 -9.03 12.07
CA TYR A 216 -13.82 -8.10 10.93
C TYR A 216 -14.46 -6.75 11.22
N LEU A 217 -15.53 -6.72 12.02
CA LEU A 217 -16.15 -5.46 12.46
C LEU A 217 -15.16 -4.62 13.27
N LEU A 218 -14.47 -5.23 14.23
CA LEU A 218 -13.45 -4.56 15.04
C LEU A 218 -12.28 -4.10 14.15
N PHE A 219 -11.78 -4.98 13.27
CA PHE A 219 -10.67 -4.66 12.37
C PHE A 219 -10.98 -3.43 11.49
N TYR A 220 -12.11 -3.42 10.79
CA TYR A 220 -12.47 -2.28 9.94
C TYR A 220 -12.82 -1.02 10.73
N THR A 221 -13.40 -1.15 11.91
CA THR A 221 -13.63 -0.01 12.82
C THR A 221 -12.29 0.62 13.23
N LEU A 222 -11.32 -0.19 13.66
CA LEU A 222 -9.98 0.28 14.01
C LEU A 222 -9.28 0.95 12.82
N LEU A 223 -9.40 0.36 11.63
CA LEU A 223 -8.82 0.91 10.41
C LEU A 223 -9.41 2.30 10.09
N ILE A 224 -10.74 2.45 10.15
CA ILE A 224 -11.42 3.72 9.90
C ILE A 224 -11.06 4.76 10.97
N VAL A 225 -11.04 4.37 12.24
CA VAL A 225 -10.67 5.27 13.34
C VAL A 225 -9.22 5.73 13.20
N THR A 226 -8.29 4.80 12.99
CA THR A 226 -6.87 5.12 12.82
C THR A 226 -6.65 6.03 11.60
N PHE A 227 -7.28 5.71 10.47
CA PHE A 227 -7.23 6.54 9.27
C PHE A 227 -7.76 7.95 9.54
N SER A 228 -8.93 8.07 10.19
CA SER A 228 -9.57 9.35 10.45
C SER A 228 -8.74 10.22 11.40
N VAL A 229 -8.21 9.63 12.48
CA VAL A 229 -7.33 10.33 13.44
C VAL A 229 -6.06 10.82 12.75
N LEU A 230 -5.38 9.97 11.99
CA LEU A 230 -4.17 10.34 11.26
C LEU A 230 -4.45 11.41 10.19
N LEU A 231 -5.57 11.30 9.47
CA LEU A 231 -5.96 12.27 8.44
C LEU A 231 -6.22 13.65 9.05
N VAL A 232 -7.03 13.72 10.12
CA VAL A 232 -7.31 14.98 10.83
C VAL A 232 -6.02 15.58 11.40
N TYR A 233 -5.17 14.75 12.01
CA TYR A 233 -3.87 15.20 12.51
C TYR A 233 -2.99 15.74 11.38
N GLY A 234 -2.87 15.02 10.27
CA GLY A 234 -2.07 15.41 9.11
C GLY A 234 -2.55 16.73 8.51
N LEU A 235 -3.85 16.89 8.31
CA LEU A 235 -4.47 18.11 7.79
C LEU A 235 -4.22 19.32 8.71
N ARG A 236 -4.47 19.16 10.02
CA ARG A 236 -4.28 20.24 11.01
C ARG A 236 -2.81 20.65 11.14
N ASN A 237 -1.92 19.65 11.15
CA ASN A 237 -0.49 19.91 11.28
C ASN A 237 0.08 20.59 10.05
N PHE A 238 -0.36 20.17 8.86
CA PHE A 238 0.06 20.76 7.60
C PHE A 238 -0.48 22.19 7.43
N ALA A 239 -1.72 22.46 7.87
CA ALA A 239 -2.31 23.80 7.80
C ALA A 239 -1.62 24.84 8.72
N LYS A 240 -1.04 24.39 9.83
CA LYS A 240 -0.33 25.26 10.80
C LYS A 240 1.16 25.45 10.48
N ARG A 241 1.64 24.85 9.40
CA ARG A 241 3.06 24.87 9.08
C ARG A 241 3.45 26.22 8.46
N ASP A 242 4.16 27.02 9.23
CA ASP A 242 4.90 28.17 8.71
C ASP A 242 6.06 27.68 7.87
N ILE A 243 6.22 28.25 6.70
CA ILE A 243 7.25 27.87 5.74
C ILE A 243 8.46 28.72 6.04
N THR A 244 9.33 28.20 6.86
CA THR A 244 10.69 28.73 7.02
C THR A 244 11.67 28.06 6.08
#